data_04a06ec4e2d82a37e0342a34e6b9e37a
#
_entry.id   04a06ec4e2d82a37e0342a34e6b9e37a
#
_cell.length_a   1.000
_cell.length_b   1.000
_cell.length_c   1.000
_cell.angle_alpha   90.00
_cell.angle_beta   90.00
_cell.angle_gamma   90.00
#
_symmetry.space_group_name_H-M   'P 1'
#
loop_
_entity.id
_entity.type
_entity.pdbx_description
1 polymer ?
#
loop_
_entity_poly.entity_id
_entity_poly.type
_entity_poly.pdbx_seq_one_letter_code
_entity_poly.pdbx_strand_id
1 'polypeptide(L)'
;MIIQLKSLPVPNTIELETPAVLRLAARAHRALAELKGAAATIPNETILIDTLALQEAKDSSAIEDIITTEDQLFQGDAISGQFPSAAAKEVHHYAAALKIGLARVREQRFLRLDDVLEIQAALEQNRAGLRKLPGTVLKNQQTGE
;
A
#
# COMPACT_ATOMS: atom_id res chain seq x y z
N MET A 1 26.58 6.12 -8.33
CA MET A 1 26.88 4.89 -7.53
C MET A 1 25.84 3.84 -7.93
N ILE A 2 26.25 2.84 -8.70
CA ILE A 2 25.32 1.79 -9.16
C ILE A 2 25.10 0.84 -7.96
N ILE A 3 23.87 0.82 -7.43
CA ILE A 3 23.50 -0.15 -6.40
C ILE A 3 23.26 -1.48 -7.12
N GLN A 4 24.16 -2.43 -6.94
CA GLN A 4 23.94 -3.80 -7.41
C GLN A 4 23.00 -4.51 -6.42
N LEU A 5 21.77 -4.73 -6.83
CA LEU A 5 20.83 -5.56 -6.08
C LEU A 5 21.30 -7.01 -6.11
N LYS A 6 21.54 -7.59 -4.93
CA LYS A 6 21.85 -9.00 -4.81
C LYS A 6 20.58 -9.82 -4.98
N SER A 7 20.69 -10.97 -5.65
CA SER A 7 19.56 -11.91 -5.77
C SER A 7 19.14 -12.47 -4.41
N LEU A 8 17.85 -12.68 -4.24
CA LEU A 8 17.31 -13.41 -3.08
C LEU A 8 17.44 -14.94 -3.32
N PRO A 9 17.64 -15.75 -2.28
CA PRO A 9 17.76 -15.37 -0.86
C PRO A 9 19.07 -14.63 -0.55
N VAL A 10 19.05 -13.81 0.51
CA VAL A 10 20.26 -13.12 0.99
C VAL A 10 21.31 -14.15 1.36
N PRO A 11 22.57 -14.01 0.90
CA PRO A 11 23.63 -14.97 1.23
C PRO A 11 23.80 -15.09 2.75
N ASN A 12 23.94 -16.33 3.26
CA ASN A 12 24.17 -16.62 4.68
C ASN A 12 25.44 -15.96 5.27
N THR A 13 26.28 -15.37 4.41
CA THR A 13 27.49 -14.62 4.81
C THR A 13 27.19 -13.21 5.33
N ILE A 14 25.93 -12.73 5.22
CA ILE A 14 25.53 -11.42 5.75
C ILE A 14 24.96 -11.63 7.14
N GLU A 15 25.67 -11.15 8.15
CA GLU A 15 25.15 -11.10 9.52
C GLU A 15 24.07 -10.03 9.61
N LEU A 16 22.81 -10.46 9.72
CA LEU A 16 21.65 -9.58 9.85
C LEU A 16 21.37 -9.23 11.32
N GLU A 17 21.73 -10.10 12.26
CA GLU A 17 21.47 -9.93 13.70
C GLU A 17 22.58 -9.14 14.41
N THR A 18 22.92 -7.99 13.84
CA THR A 18 23.89 -7.09 14.50
C THR A 18 23.28 -6.44 15.74
N PRO A 19 24.09 -6.05 16.74
CA PRO A 19 23.59 -5.34 17.92
C PRO A 19 22.84 -4.04 17.58
N ALA A 20 23.15 -3.41 16.48
CA ALA A 20 22.46 -2.22 15.98
C ALA A 20 21.04 -2.56 15.50
N VAL A 21 20.92 -3.60 14.65
CA VAL A 21 19.63 -4.08 14.13
C VAL A 21 18.75 -4.57 15.28
N LEU A 22 19.28 -5.37 16.20
CA LEU A 22 18.52 -5.88 17.34
C LEU A 22 18.01 -4.74 18.26
N ARG A 23 18.80 -3.70 18.50
CA ARG A 23 18.34 -2.52 19.25
C ARG A 23 17.23 -1.77 18.54
N LEU A 24 17.32 -1.60 17.22
CA LEU A 24 16.27 -0.96 16.42
C LEU A 24 15.00 -1.81 16.38
N ALA A 25 15.13 -3.12 16.23
CA ALA A 25 14.00 -4.04 16.30
C ALA A 25 13.28 -3.98 17.66
N ALA A 26 14.02 -3.97 18.77
CA ALA A 26 13.43 -3.81 20.09
C ALA A 26 12.67 -2.48 20.25
N ARG A 27 13.22 -1.37 19.71
CA ARG A 27 12.54 -0.06 19.72
C ARG A 27 11.27 -0.08 18.86
N ALA A 28 11.31 -0.70 17.68
CA ALA A 28 10.16 -0.84 16.80
C ALA A 28 9.06 -1.68 17.47
N HIS A 29 9.41 -2.82 18.07
CA HIS A 29 8.46 -3.65 18.81
C HIS A 29 7.79 -2.91 19.97
N ARG A 30 8.56 -2.08 20.71
CA ARG A 30 7.99 -1.25 21.77
C ARG A 30 6.98 -0.26 21.23
N ALA A 31 7.32 0.49 20.17
CA ALA A 31 6.41 1.46 19.55
C ALA A 31 5.13 0.80 19.01
N LEU A 32 5.25 -0.39 18.40
CA LEU A 32 4.09 -1.16 17.97
C LEU A 32 3.21 -1.64 19.12
N ALA A 33 3.81 -2.04 20.24
CA ALA A 33 3.05 -2.45 21.43
C ALA A 33 2.31 -1.26 22.05
N GLU A 34 2.94 -0.09 22.13
CA GLU A 34 2.32 1.17 22.58
C GLU A 34 1.15 1.57 21.68
N LEU A 35 1.35 1.53 20.36
CA LEU A 35 0.30 1.79 19.37
C LEU A 35 -0.88 0.81 19.52
N LYS A 36 -0.59 -0.49 19.67
CA LYS A 36 -1.62 -1.52 19.86
C LYS A 36 -2.43 -1.27 21.13
N GLY A 37 -1.77 -0.86 22.21
CA GLY A 37 -2.44 -0.49 23.47
C GLY A 37 -3.34 0.73 23.31
N ALA A 38 -2.84 1.78 22.65
CA ALA A 38 -3.61 2.99 22.38
C ALA A 38 -4.80 2.73 21.44
N ALA A 39 -4.60 1.93 20.37
CA ALA A 39 -5.65 1.59 19.42
C ALA A 39 -6.84 0.86 20.09
N ALA A 40 -6.57 0.03 21.11
CA ALA A 40 -7.61 -0.68 21.84
C ALA A 40 -8.56 0.26 22.62
N THR A 41 -8.18 1.52 22.84
CA THR A 41 -9.03 2.53 23.50
C THR A 41 -9.94 3.30 22.56
N ILE A 42 -9.78 3.10 21.24
CA ILE A 42 -10.59 3.79 20.22
C ILE A 42 -11.93 3.06 20.07
N PRO A 43 -13.07 3.73 20.31
CA PRO A 43 -14.40 3.08 20.28
C PRO A 43 -14.75 2.47 18.92
N ASN A 44 -14.28 3.07 17.83
CA ASN A 44 -14.51 2.58 16.47
C ASN A 44 -13.22 2.73 15.63
N GLU A 45 -12.44 1.68 15.57
CA GLU A 45 -11.21 1.65 14.78
C GLU A 45 -11.44 1.73 13.26
N THR A 46 -12.67 1.40 12.80
CA THR A 46 -12.99 1.43 11.36
C THR A 46 -12.89 2.85 10.79
N ILE A 47 -13.32 3.85 11.54
CA ILE A 47 -13.19 5.26 11.12
C ILE A 47 -11.72 5.61 10.88
N LEU A 48 -10.85 5.19 11.79
CA LEU A 48 -9.42 5.47 11.68
C LEU A 48 -8.79 4.72 10.50
N ILE A 49 -9.16 3.45 10.32
CA ILE A 49 -8.69 2.63 9.19
C ILE A 49 -9.13 3.24 7.86
N ASP A 50 -10.36 3.70 7.76
CA ASP A 50 -10.89 4.32 6.55
C ASP A 50 -10.18 5.63 6.22
N THR A 51 -9.98 6.47 7.22
CA THR A 51 -9.27 7.76 7.06
C THR A 51 -7.80 7.55 6.71
N LEU A 52 -7.11 6.65 7.41
CA LEU A 52 -5.69 6.36 7.14
C LEU A 52 -5.49 5.72 5.76
N ALA A 53 -6.37 4.80 5.35
CA ALA A 53 -6.28 4.19 4.02
C ALA A 53 -6.42 5.24 2.91
N LEU A 54 -7.32 6.22 3.10
CA LEU A 54 -7.53 7.29 2.13
C LEU A 54 -6.35 8.27 2.09
N GLN A 55 -5.79 8.60 3.26
CA GLN A 55 -4.62 9.46 3.38
C GLN A 55 -3.37 8.79 2.77
N GLU A 56 -3.14 7.52 3.08
CA GLU A 56 -2.05 6.73 2.49
C GLU A 56 -2.18 6.68 0.96
N ALA A 57 -3.38 6.41 0.46
CA ALA A 57 -3.63 6.37 -0.98
C ALA A 57 -3.32 7.72 -1.64
N LYS A 58 -3.72 8.83 -1.04
CA LYS A 58 -3.42 10.19 -1.53
C LYS A 58 -1.91 10.44 -1.58
N ASP A 59 -1.22 10.16 -0.48
CA ASP A 59 0.21 10.47 -0.35
C ASP A 59 1.05 9.57 -1.26
N SER A 60 0.71 8.30 -1.40
CA SER A 60 1.36 7.37 -2.32
C SER A 60 1.11 7.73 -3.79
N SER A 61 -0.12 8.09 -4.16
CA SER A 61 -0.44 8.54 -5.52
C SER A 61 0.27 9.85 -5.89
N ALA A 62 0.47 10.74 -4.93
CA ALA A 62 1.20 11.99 -5.15
C ALA A 62 2.68 11.75 -5.52
N ILE A 63 3.30 10.66 -5.08
CA ILE A 63 4.66 10.27 -5.49
C ILE A 63 4.72 9.94 -7.00
N GLU A 64 3.59 9.50 -7.56
CA GLU A 64 3.43 9.17 -8.98
C GLU A 64 2.82 10.34 -9.80
N ASP A 65 2.90 11.57 -9.28
CA ASP A 65 2.32 12.79 -9.90
C ASP A 65 0.79 12.79 -10.02
N ILE A 66 0.09 11.92 -9.29
CA ILE A 66 -1.37 11.87 -9.22
C ILE A 66 -1.80 12.73 -8.04
N ILE A 67 -2.05 14.01 -8.29
CA ILE A 67 -2.32 14.99 -7.25
C ILE A 67 -3.82 15.20 -7.10
N THR A 68 -4.32 15.05 -5.87
CA THR A 68 -5.69 15.37 -5.48
C THR A 68 -5.72 16.17 -4.18
N THR A 69 -6.73 17.00 -4.01
CA THR A 69 -6.95 17.76 -2.78
C THR A 69 -7.81 16.98 -1.80
N GLU A 70 -7.74 17.34 -0.52
CA GLU A 70 -8.60 16.74 0.50
C GLU A 70 -10.08 16.97 0.19
N ASP A 71 -10.45 18.17 -0.24
CA ASP A 71 -11.84 18.47 -0.63
C ASP A 71 -12.31 17.54 -1.75
N GLN A 72 -11.50 17.26 -2.76
CA GLN A 72 -11.84 16.34 -3.84
C GLN A 72 -11.98 14.90 -3.35
N LEU A 73 -11.19 14.48 -2.36
CA LEU A 73 -11.30 13.15 -1.76
C LEU A 73 -12.61 12.97 -1.01
N PHE A 74 -12.98 13.96 -0.19
CA PHE A 74 -14.20 13.87 0.60
C PHE A 74 -15.48 14.19 -0.18
N GLN A 75 -15.39 14.83 -1.35
CA GLN A 75 -16.50 15.00 -2.29
C GLN A 75 -16.76 13.76 -3.14
N GLY A 76 -15.79 12.86 -3.25
CA GLY A 76 -15.93 11.60 -3.98
C GLY A 76 -16.86 10.65 -3.23
N ASP A 77 -17.85 10.10 -3.94
CA ASP A 77 -18.73 9.07 -3.40
C ASP A 77 -18.43 7.73 -4.06
N ALA A 78 -17.77 6.86 -3.28
CA ALA A 78 -17.42 5.52 -3.72
C ALA A 78 -18.66 4.64 -3.99
N ILE A 79 -19.81 4.97 -3.41
CA ILE A 79 -21.06 4.21 -3.56
C ILE A 79 -21.75 4.57 -4.89
N SER A 80 -21.85 5.87 -5.19
CA SER A 80 -22.46 6.35 -6.44
C SER A 80 -21.50 6.29 -7.65
N GLY A 81 -20.19 6.08 -7.40
CA GLY A 81 -19.16 6.10 -8.44
C GLY A 81 -18.90 7.49 -9.02
N GLN A 82 -19.37 8.55 -8.37
CA GLN A 82 -19.17 9.93 -8.77
C GLN A 82 -17.93 10.50 -8.10
N PHE A 83 -16.96 10.90 -8.90
CA PHE A 83 -15.70 11.48 -8.43
C PHE A 83 -15.45 12.82 -9.12
N PRO A 84 -14.94 13.83 -8.40
CA PRO A 84 -14.70 15.16 -8.98
C PRO A 84 -13.56 15.18 -9.99
N SER A 85 -12.66 14.20 -9.96
CA SER A 85 -11.52 14.08 -10.89
C SER A 85 -11.09 12.62 -11.08
N ALA A 86 -10.32 12.35 -12.14
CA ALA A 86 -9.71 11.04 -12.37
C ALA A 86 -8.72 10.69 -11.25
N ALA A 87 -7.94 11.67 -10.77
CA ALA A 87 -7.02 11.50 -9.65
C ALA A 87 -7.76 11.09 -8.36
N ALA A 88 -8.88 11.77 -8.03
CA ALA A 88 -9.69 11.39 -6.87
C ALA A 88 -10.24 9.97 -7.00
N LYS A 89 -10.69 9.59 -8.19
CA LYS A 89 -11.15 8.22 -8.48
C LYS A 89 -10.05 7.19 -8.23
N GLU A 90 -8.84 7.44 -8.71
CA GLU A 90 -7.68 6.55 -8.56
C GLU A 90 -7.29 6.38 -7.08
N VAL A 91 -7.24 7.47 -6.32
CA VAL A 91 -6.98 7.42 -4.88
C VAL A 91 -8.04 6.59 -4.14
N HIS A 92 -9.31 6.69 -4.54
CA HIS A 92 -10.38 5.85 -3.95
C HIS A 92 -10.22 4.37 -4.29
N HIS A 93 -9.80 4.03 -5.53
CA HIS A 93 -9.50 2.64 -5.90
C HIS A 93 -8.31 2.09 -5.09
N TYR A 94 -7.28 2.91 -4.89
CA TYR A 94 -6.14 2.55 -4.05
C TYR A 94 -6.58 2.26 -2.61
N ALA A 95 -7.36 3.15 -2.00
CA ALA A 95 -7.90 2.96 -0.65
C ALA A 95 -8.78 1.70 -0.55
N ALA A 96 -9.60 1.41 -1.57
CA ALA A 96 -10.40 0.19 -1.63
C ALA A 96 -9.52 -1.07 -1.70
N ALA A 97 -8.46 -1.05 -2.52
CA ALA A 97 -7.50 -2.15 -2.65
C ALA A 97 -6.78 -2.43 -1.31
N LEU A 98 -6.36 -1.39 -0.58
CA LEU A 98 -5.78 -1.52 0.77
C LEU A 98 -6.73 -2.20 1.74
N LYS A 99 -8.01 -1.82 1.74
CA LYS A 99 -9.03 -2.42 2.62
C LYS A 99 -9.27 -3.89 2.30
N ILE A 100 -9.31 -4.27 1.02
CA ILE A 100 -9.41 -5.67 0.59
C ILE A 100 -8.21 -6.45 1.13
N GLY A 101 -7.00 -5.96 0.93
CA GLY A 101 -5.78 -6.60 1.43
C GLY A 101 -5.79 -6.76 2.95
N LEU A 102 -6.18 -5.72 3.68
CA LEU A 102 -6.31 -5.77 5.14
C LEU A 102 -7.33 -6.81 5.60
N ALA A 103 -8.49 -6.88 4.95
CA ALA A 103 -9.52 -7.87 5.26
C ALA A 103 -9.00 -9.30 5.07
N ARG A 104 -8.31 -9.57 3.95
CA ARG A 104 -7.72 -10.89 3.68
C ARG A 104 -6.66 -11.27 4.71
N VAL A 105 -5.76 -10.36 5.08
CA VAL A 105 -4.74 -10.61 6.12
C VAL A 105 -5.40 -10.86 7.49
N ARG A 106 -6.44 -10.12 7.84
CA ARG A 106 -7.17 -10.33 9.10
C ARG A 106 -7.84 -11.70 9.18
N GLU A 107 -8.45 -12.14 8.07
CA GLU A 107 -9.13 -13.43 7.97
C GLU A 107 -8.16 -14.62 7.97
N GLN A 108 -7.14 -14.56 7.11
CA GLN A 108 -6.29 -15.70 6.77
C GLN A 108 -4.92 -15.68 7.45
N ARG A 109 -4.50 -14.53 7.98
CA ARG A 109 -3.17 -14.26 8.58
C ARG A 109 -2.00 -14.26 7.59
N PHE A 110 -2.25 -14.38 6.30
CA PHE A 110 -1.28 -14.31 5.21
C PHE A 110 -1.97 -13.86 3.92
N LEU A 111 -1.19 -13.54 2.89
CA LEU A 111 -1.69 -13.23 1.55
C LEU A 111 -1.34 -14.38 0.60
N ARG A 112 -2.33 -14.84 -0.16
CA ARG A 112 -2.16 -15.77 -1.26
C ARG A 112 -2.03 -15.01 -2.57
N LEU A 113 -1.59 -15.70 -3.63
CA LEU A 113 -1.52 -15.12 -4.96
C LEU A 113 -2.89 -14.62 -5.45
N ASP A 114 -3.94 -15.36 -5.19
CA ASP A 114 -5.31 -14.97 -5.56
C ASP A 114 -5.75 -13.68 -4.86
N ASP A 115 -5.36 -13.48 -3.60
CA ASP A 115 -5.63 -12.24 -2.87
C ASP A 115 -4.89 -11.05 -3.49
N VAL A 116 -3.63 -11.25 -3.93
CA VAL A 116 -2.86 -10.23 -4.65
C VAL A 116 -3.50 -9.87 -5.99
N LEU A 117 -4.03 -10.86 -6.71
CA LEU A 117 -4.75 -10.63 -7.97
C LEU A 117 -6.10 -9.91 -7.74
N GLU A 118 -6.78 -10.19 -6.63
CA GLU A 118 -7.99 -9.47 -6.25
C GLU A 118 -7.69 -8.01 -5.92
N ILE A 119 -6.63 -7.75 -5.15
CA ILE A 119 -6.13 -6.41 -4.83
C ILE A 119 -5.77 -5.65 -6.12
N GLN A 120 -5.03 -6.29 -7.03
CA GLN A 120 -4.68 -5.71 -8.33
C GLN A 120 -5.93 -5.37 -9.14
N ALA A 121 -6.92 -6.26 -9.18
CA ALA A 121 -8.16 -6.01 -9.92
C ALA A 121 -8.96 -4.82 -9.34
N ALA A 122 -8.93 -4.63 -8.03
CA ALA A 122 -9.56 -3.48 -7.36
C ALA A 122 -8.81 -2.18 -7.61
N LEU A 123 -7.47 -2.23 -7.63
CA LEU A 123 -6.61 -1.07 -7.88
C LEU A 123 -6.71 -0.60 -9.33
N GLU A 124 -6.46 -1.51 -10.26
CA GLU A 124 -6.34 -1.22 -11.71
C GLU A 124 -7.69 -1.25 -12.46
N GLN A 125 -8.76 -1.64 -11.78
CA GLN A 125 -10.10 -1.82 -12.39
C GLN A 125 -10.08 -2.77 -13.61
N ASN A 126 -9.15 -3.71 -13.61
CA ASN A 126 -9.02 -4.75 -14.65
C ASN A 126 -8.55 -6.07 -14.01
N ARG A 127 -8.56 -7.15 -14.80
CA ARG A 127 -8.10 -8.49 -14.38
C ARG A 127 -6.93 -8.96 -15.24
N ALA A 128 -5.95 -8.09 -15.48
CA ALA A 128 -4.78 -8.42 -16.29
C ALA A 128 -3.94 -9.56 -15.68
N GLY A 129 -3.92 -9.66 -14.35
CA GLY A 129 -3.20 -10.71 -13.64
C GLY A 129 -1.67 -10.53 -13.71
N LEU A 130 -0.95 -11.64 -13.60
CA LEU A 130 0.50 -11.64 -13.61
C LEU A 130 1.06 -11.30 -14.99
N ARG A 131 2.17 -10.58 -15.01
CA ARG A 131 2.90 -10.28 -16.23
C ARG A 131 3.37 -11.57 -16.91
N LYS A 132 3.03 -11.73 -18.19
CA LYS A 132 3.37 -12.91 -18.99
C LYS A 132 4.50 -12.67 -19.96
N LEU A 133 4.76 -11.41 -20.34
CA LEU A 133 5.81 -11.05 -21.29
C LEU A 133 7.04 -10.50 -20.55
N PRO A 134 8.24 -10.99 -20.87
CA PRO A 134 9.48 -10.42 -20.36
C PRO A 134 9.76 -9.06 -21.02
N GLY A 135 10.63 -8.26 -20.39
CA GLY A 135 11.13 -7.02 -21.01
C GLY A 135 10.25 -5.80 -20.87
N THR A 136 9.22 -5.82 -19.99
CA THR A 136 8.49 -4.59 -19.66
C THR A 136 9.41 -3.65 -18.91
N VAL A 137 9.60 -2.45 -19.43
CA VAL A 137 10.34 -1.36 -18.78
C VAL A 137 9.37 -0.32 -18.26
N LEU A 138 9.74 0.32 -17.16
CA LEU A 138 9.04 1.51 -16.70
C LEU A 138 9.35 2.63 -17.70
N LYS A 139 8.31 3.26 -18.22
CA LYS A 139 8.43 4.38 -19.14
C LYS A 139 7.73 5.58 -18.54
N ASN A 140 8.44 6.69 -18.42
CA ASN A 140 7.82 7.94 -18.02
C ASN A 140 6.91 8.42 -19.17
N GLN A 141 5.62 8.55 -18.90
CA GLN A 141 4.64 8.95 -19.92
C GLN A 141 4.83 10.40 -20.38
N GLN A 142 5.46 11.26 -19.57
CA GLN A 142 5.70 12.66 -19.90
C GLN A 142 7.00 12.86 -20.69
N THR A 143 8.07 12.14 -20.37
CA THR A 143 9.38 12.28 -21.03
C THR A 143 9.63 11.26 -22.12
N GLY A 144 8.90 10.17 -22.13
CA GLY A 144 9.06 9.08 -23.08
C GLY A 144 10.27 8.18 -22.84
N GLU A 145 11.04 8.40 -21.73
CA GLU A 145 12.20 7.61 -21.33
C GLU A 145 11.84 6.52 -20.30
#